data_616963c058e04f7dd3759de18b4eb8b4
#
_entry.id   616963c058e04f7dd3759de18b4eb8b4
#
_cell.length_a   1.000
_cell.length_b   1.000
_cell.length_c   1.000
_cell.angle_alpha   90.00
_cell.angle_beta   90.00
_cell.angle_gamma   90.00
#
_symmetry.space_group_name_H-M   'P 1'
#
loop_
_entity.id
_entity.type
_entity.pdbx_description
1 polymer ?
#
loop_
_entity_poly.entity_id
_entity_poly.type
_entity_poly.pdbx_seq_one_letter_code
_entity_poly.pdbx_strand_id
1 'polypeptide(L)'
;MLVIYTDGACLGNPGPMGIGVVIYRDGVRVEELDEYLGEGTNNVAEYTAVIRALETAHSMGDAKVHVKSDSLLLVKQLNGEYKVRDAGLRALKNMVDGLCHGLEVHFEHIPREKNAEADRLSKEAAALGRKRMAKQQKL
;
A
#
# COMPACT_ATOMS: atom_id res chain seq x y z
N MET A 1 15.57 11.91 0.39
CA MET A 1 14.44 11.28 1.11
C MET A 1 13.32 10.97 0.14
N LEU A 2 12.75 9.79 0.25
CA LEU A 2 11.56 9.43 -0.51
C LEU A 2 10.29 9.78 0.26
N VAL A 3 9.31 10.34 -0.44
CA VAL A 3 7.95 10.53 0.08
C VAL A 3 7.04 9.62 -0.73
N ILE A 4 6.36 8.70 -0.06
CA ILE A 4 5.57 7.65 -0.72
C ILE A 4 4.12 7.74 -0.26
N TYR A 5 3.23 7.90 -1.24
CA TYR A 5 1.78 7.83 -1.03
C TYR A 5 1.32 6.41 -1.33
N THR A 6 0.57 5.82 -0.42
CA THR A 6 0.09 4.44 -0.55
C THR A 6 -1.42 4.37 -0.38
N ASP A 7 -2.05 3.46 -1.12
CA ASP A 7 -3.45 3.13 -0.92
C ASP A 7 -3.73 1.70 -1.34
N GLY A 8 -4.69 1.07 -0.67
CA GLY A 8 -5.21 -0.23 -1.03
C GLY A 8 -6.72 -0.15 -1.20
N ALA A 9 -7.24 -0.77 -2.23
CA ALA A 9 -8.66 -0.80 -2.52
C ALA A 9 -9.16 -2.24 -2.61
N CYS A 10 -10.42 -2.44 -2.18
CA CYS A 10 -11.11 -3.71 -2.31
C CYS A 10 -12.51 -3.44 -2.87
N LEU A 11 -12.85 -4.07 -3.98
CA LEU A 11 -14.17 -3.92 -4.61
C LEU A 11 -15.14 -4.91 -3.98
N GLY A 12 -15.77 -4.49 -2.87
CA GLY A 12 -16.45 -5.36 -1.92
C GLY A 12 -15.44 -5.74 -0.82
N ASN A 13 -15.89 -6.23 0.31
CA ASN A 13 -14.99 -6.58 1.41
C ASN A 13 -15.47 -7.84 2.11
N PRO A 14 -15.05 -9.06 1.66
CA PRO A 14 -13.97 -9.33 0.70
C PRO A 14 -14.34 -9.10 -0.76
N GLY A 15 -13.31 -9.02 -1.60
CA GLY A 15 -13.46 -8.83 -3.05
C GLY A 15 -12.12 -8.59 -3.75
N PRO A 16 -12.15 -8.22 -5.03
CA PRO A 16 -10.94 -7.92 -5.79
C PRO A 16 -10.16 -6.76 -5.17
N MET A 17 -8.86 -6.97 -4.97
CA MET A 17 -7.96 -5.99 -4.36
C MET A 17 -7.04 -5.34 -5.39
N GLY A 18 -6.74 -4.06 -5.19
CA GLY A 18 -5.71 -3.36 -5.94
C GLY A 18 -4.91 -2.46 -5.02
N ILE A 19 -3.69 -2.16 -5.42
CA ILE A 19 -2.84 -1.20 -4.71
C ILE A 19 -2.42 -0.06 -5.63
N GLY A 20 -2.15 1.09 -5.02
CA GLY A 20 -1.56 2.24 -5.66
C GLY A 20 -0.43 2.80 -4.81
N VAL A 21 0.70 3.09 -5.45
CA VAL A 21 1.88 3.66 -4.79
C VAL A 21 2.43 4.75 -5.69
N VAL A 22 2.69 5.93 -5.12
CA VAL A 22 3.29 7.04 -5.85
C VAL A 22 4.47 7.54 -5.07
N ILE A 23 5.65 7.59 -5.70
CA ILE A 23 6.90 7.90 -5.03
C ILE A 23 7.49 9.20 -5.57
N TYR A 24 7.84 10.09 -4.65
CA TYR A 24 8.50 11.36 -4.94
C TYR A 24 9.89 11.38 -4.29
N ARG A 25 10.85 11.95 -5.00
CA ARG A 25 12.17 12.29 -4.47
C ARG A 25 12.40 13.76 -4.71
N ASP A 26 12.61 14.53 -3.62
CA ASP A 26 12.86 15.98 -3.69
C ASP A 26 11.77 16.73 -4.48
N GLY A 27 10.51 16.34 -4.25
CA GLY A 27 9.36 16.96 -4.90
C GLY A 27 9.07 16.51 -6.32
N VAL A 28 9.88 15.61 -6.88
CA VAL A 28 9.71 15.09 -8.23
C VAL A 28 9.17 13.66 -8.18
N ARG A 29 8.11 13.38 -8.92
CA ARG A 29 7.57 12.03 -9.06
C ARG A 29 8.58 11.16 -9.81
N VAL A 30 9.05 10.09 -9.18
CA VAL A 30 10.08 9.22 -9.74
C VAL A 30 9.58 7.81 -10.03
N GLU A 31 8.47 7.37 -9.41
CA GLU A 31 7.93 6.03 -9.61
C GLU A 31 6.43 6.01 -9.27
N GLU A 32 5.68 5.17 -9.96
CA GLU A 32 4.33 4.82 -9.55
C GLU A 32 4.09 3.35 -9.79
N LEU A 33 3.32 2.73 -8.91
CA LEU A 33 2.96 1.31 -8.99
C LEU A 33 1.45 1.17 -8.90
N ASP A 34 0.91 0.27 -9.71
CA ASP A 34 -0.44 -0.24 -9.53
C ASP A 34 -0.37 -1.76 -9.71
N GLU A 35 -1.09 -2.47 -8.89
CA GLU A 35 -1.03 -3.94 -8.92
C GLU A 35 -2.35 -4.54 -8.48
N TYR A 36 -2.85 -5.51 -9.26
CA TYR A 36 -3.99 -6.32 -8.86
C TYR A 36 -3.49 -7.46 -7.97
N LEU A 37 -4.13 -7.64 -6.80
CA LEU A 37 -3.69 -8.63 -5.81
C LEU A 37 -4.56 -9.89 -5.74
N GLY A 38 -5.63 -9.98 -6.53
CA GLY A 38 -6.62 -11.04 -6.38
C GLY A 38 -7.67 -10.70 -5.33
N GLU A 39 -8.33 -11.71 -4.78
CA GLU A 39 -9.39 -11.55 -3.79
C GLU A 39 -8.83 -11.40 -2.39
N GLY A 40 -9.43 -10.51 -1.59
CA GLY A 40 -9.06 -10.33 -0.20
C GLY A 40 -9.86 -9.22 0.46
N THR A 41 -9.24 -8.50 1.40
CA THR A 41 -9.88 -7.48 2.21
C THR A 41 -9.19 -6.12 2.05
N ASN A 42 -9.87 -5.05 2.43
CA ASN A 42 -9.27 -3.71 2.45
C ASN A 42 -7.98 -3.66 3.25
N ASN A 43 -7.98 -4.26 4.44
CA ASN A 43 -6.81 -4.21 5.33
C ASN A 43 -5.60 -4.91 4.70
N VAL A 44 -5.81 -6.06 4.07
CA VAL A 44 -4.73 -6.77 3.36
C VAL A 44 -4.19 -5.92 2.21
N ALA A 45 -5.07 -5.29 1.44
CA ALA A 45 -4.65 -4.42 0.34
C ALA A 45 -3.81 -3.24 0.85
N GLU A 46 -4.23 -2.59 1.93
CA GLU A 46 -3.51 -1.45 2.50
C GLU A 46 -2.12 -1.82 3.03
N TYR A 47 -2.00 -2.96 3.75
CA TYR A 47 -0.70 -3.47 4.19
C TYR A 47 0.20 -3.81 3.00
N THR A 48 -0.36 -4.44 1.98
CA THR A 48 0.41 -4.84 0.79
C THR A 48 0.94 -3.62 0.04
N ALA A 49 0.17 -2.54 -0.03
CA ALA A 49 0.65 -1.29 -0.63
C ALA A 49 1.90 -0.77 0.08
N VAL A 50 1.91 -0.79 1.41
CA VAL A 50 3.08 -0.38 2.20
C VAL A 50 4.27 -1.31 1.95
N ILE A 51 4.02 -2.63 1.90
CA ILE A 51 5.07 -3.62 1.62
C ILE A 51 5.72 -3.32 0.27
N ARG A 52 4.93 -3.13 -0.79
CA ARG A 52 5.44 -2.80 -2.13
C ARG A 52 6.23 -1.49 -2.14
N ALA A 53 5.73 -0.49 -1.41
CA ALA A 53 6.40 0.80 -1.26
C ALA A 53 7.80 0.64 -0.65
N LEU A 54 7.91 -0.13 0.43
CA LEU A 54 9.18 -0.33 1.13
C LEU A 54 10.15 -1.21 0.31
N GLU A 55 9.64 -2.23 -0.36
CA GLU A 55 10.45 -3.03 -1.28
C GLU A 55 11.06 -2.15 -2.38
N THR A 56 10.25 -1.27 -2.95
CA THR A 56 10.71 -0.34 -3.98
C THR A 56 11.73 0.65 -3.43
N ALA A 57 11.50 1.18 -2.22
CA ALA A 57 12.44 2.08 -1.56
C ALA A 57 13.80 1.42 -1.36
N HIS A 58 13.84 0.14 -0.97
CA HIS A 58 15.10 -0.61 -0.86
C HIS A 58 15.83 -0.68 -2.20
N SER A 59 15.12 -0.96 -3.29
CA SER A 59 15.74 -1.04 -4.61
C SER A 59 16.23 0.31 -5.12
N MET A 60 15.63 1.42 -4.65
CA MET A 60 16.05 2.77 -5.01
C MET A 60 17.27 3.26 -4.21
N GLY A 61 17.57 2.61 -3.10
CA GLY A 61 18.78 2.90 -2.32
C GLY A 61 18.69 4.10 -1.37
N ASP A 62 17.53 4.72 -1.22
CA ASP A 62 17.37 5.84 -0.28
C ASP A 62 17.30 5.33 1.16
N ALA A 63 17.97 6.04 2.08
CA ALA A 63 18.01 5.64 3.49
C ALA A 63 16.80 6.14 4.29
N LYS A 64 16.20 7.27 3.86
CA LYS A 64 15.08 7.91 4.56
C LYS A 64 13.82 7.82 3.71
N VAL A 65 12.73 7.34 4.33
CA VAL A 65 11.45 7.11 3.65
C VAL A 65 10.31 7.62 4.52
N HIS A 66 9.46 8.45 3.91
CA HIS A 66 8.25 8.95 4.56
C HIS A 66 7.05 8.36 3.85
N VAL A 67 6.33 7.45 4.51
CA VAL A 67 5.16 6.75 3.97
C VAL A 67 3.89 7.44 4.45
N LYS A 68 3.03 7.83 3.53
CA LYS A 68 1.76 8.50 3.80
C LYS A 68 0.58 7.60 3.42
N SER A 69 -0.42 7.53 4.29
CA SER A 69 -1.64 6.76 4.06
C SER A 69 -2.83 7.52 4.62
N ASP A 70 -4.00 7.34 4.00
CA ASP A 70 -5.24 7.91 4.51
C ASP A 70 -5.99 6.96 5.46
N SER A 71 -5.43 5.80 5.75
CA SER A 71 -5.98 4.88 6.74
C SER A 71 -5.37 5.15 8.12
N LEU A 72 -6.14 5.79 9.00
CA LEU A 72 -5.70 6.08 10.35
C LEU A 72 -5.38 4.80 11.12
N LEU A 73 -6.22 3.76 10.97
CA LEU A 73 -5.99 2.47 11.64
C LEU A 73 -4.64 1.86 11.22
N LEU A 74 -4.37 1.83 9.92
CA LEU A 74 -3.11 1.30 9.41
C LEU A 74 -1.92 2.05 10.00
N VAL A 75 -1.94 3.38 9.94
CA VAL A 75 -0.83 4.21 10.44
C VAL A 75 -0.60 3.98 11.93
N LYS A 76 -1.67 3.92 12.72
CA LYS A 76 -1.56 3.65 14.16
C LYS A 76 -0.99 2.26 14.44
N GLN A 77 -1.37 1.27 13.66
CA GLN A 77 -0.81 -0.08 13.79
C GLN A 77 0.67 -0.10 13.40
N LEU A 78 1.04 0.57 12.31
CA LEU A 78 2.44 0.64 11.86
C LEU A 78 3.34 1.40 12.83
N ASN A 79 2.80 2.40 13.51
CA ASN A 79 3.53 3.16 14.53
C ASN A 79 3.54 2.48 15.91
N GLY A 80 2.91 1.31 16.04
CA GLY A 80 2.87 0.56 17.28
C GLY A 80 1.90 1.09 18.33
N GLU A 81 1.03 2.04 17.96
CA GLU A 81 0.03 2.61 18.89
C GLU A 81 -1.16 1.68 19.08
N TYR A 82 -1.53 0.90 18.06
CA TYR A 82 -2.59 -0.09 18.13
C TYR A 82 -2.03 -1.47 17.82
N LYS A 83 -2.50 -2.47 18.56
CA LYS A 83 -2.13 -3.87 18.32
C LYS A 83 -2.82 -4.41 17.08
N VAL A 84 -2.13 -5.28 16.36
CA VAL A 84 -2.68 -6.05 15.25
C VAL A 84 -3.09 -7.43 15.81
N ARG A 85 -4.39 -7.67 15.92
CA ARG A 85 -4.91 -8.90 16.56
C ARG A 85 -5.13 -10.03 15.58
N ASP A 86 -5.49 -9.72 14.34
CA ASP A 86 -5.68 -10.71 13.30
C ASP A 86 -4.35 -11.34 12.90
N ALA A 87 -4.28 -12.68 12.87
CA ALA A 87 -3.04 -13.41 12.62
C ALA A 87 -2.49 -13.14 11.20
N GLY A 88 -3.36 -13.03 10.21
CA GLY A 88 -2.95 -12.73 8.84
C GLY A 88 -2.37 -11.34 8.71
N LEU A 89 -2.99 -10.35 9.35
CA LEU A 89 -2.47 -8.98 9.35
C LEU A 89 -1.19 -8.86 10.16
N ARG A 90 -1.04 -9.64 11.24
CA ARG A 90 0.23 -9.67 12.00
C ARG A 90 1.38 -10.16 11.14
N ALA A 91 1.15 -11.15 10.29
CA ALA A 91 2.16 -11.62 9.35
C ALA A 91 2.61 -10.50 8.41
N LEU A 92 1.65 -9.73 7.89
CA LEU A 92 1.94 -8.57 7.03
C LEU A 92 2.67 -7.46 7.79
N LYS A 93 2.24 -7.18 9.02
CA LYS A 93 2.90 -6.20 9.89
C LYS A 93 4.36 -6.60 10.15
N ASN A 94 4.62 -7.90 10.38
CA ASN A 94 5.97 -8.40 10.56
C ASN A 94 6.82 -8.23 9.30
N MET A 95 6.23 -8.40 8.12
CA MET A 95 6.91 -8.11 6.84
C MET A 95 7.30 -6.64 6.74
N VAL A 96 6.37 -5.74 7.10
CA VAL A 96 6.67 -4.30 7.12
C VAL A 96 7.82 -4.00 8.07
N ASP A 97 7.76 -4.54 9.29
CA ASP A 97 8.81 -4.32 10.30
C ASP A 97 10.18 -4.80 9.78
N GLY A 98 10.21 -5.96 9.12
CA GLY A 98 11.43 -6.48 8.50
C GLY A 98 11.98 -5.56 7.40
N LEU A 99 11.10 -5.01 6.57
CA LEU A 99 11.48 -4.10 5.50
C LEU A 99 11.96 -2.74 6.02
N CYS A 100 11.58 -2.36 7.24
CA CYS A 100 12.06 -1.13 7.86
C CYS A 100 13.51 -1.22 8.31
N HIS A 101 14.07 -2.42 8.45
CA HIS A 101 15.48 -2.59 8.83
C HIS A 101 16.39 -1.97 7.76
N GLY A 102 17.33 -1.15 8.21
CA GLY A 102 18.25 -0.45 7.32
C GLY A 102 17.69 0.82 6.70
N LEU A 103 16.45 1.17 7.03
CA LEU A 103 15.80 2.40 6.58
C LEU A 103 15.35 3.23 7.78
N GLU A 104 15.35 4.55 7.61
CA GLU A 104 14.68 5.45 8.55
C GLU A 104 13.29 5.72 7.99
N VAL A 105 12.27 5.06 8.54
CA VAL A 105 10.90 5.10 8.03
C VAL A 105 9.98 5.85 8.98
N HIS A 106 9.22 6.80 8.43
CA HIS A 106 8.15 7.49 9.15
C HIS A 106 6.82 7.20 8.47
N PHE A 107 5.81 6.85 9.27
CA PHE A 107 4.44 6.62 8.77
C PHE A 107 3.57 7.78 9.24
N GLU A 108 2.89 8.42 8.30
CA GLU A 108 2.03 9.58 8.56
C GLU A 108 0.63 9.38 7.98
N HIS A 109 -0.37 9.71 8.80
CA HIS A 109 -1.76 9.75 8.34
C HIS A 109 -2.02 11.08 7.64
N ILE A 110 -2.64 11.01 6.45
CA ILE A 110 -3.05 12.19 5.68
C ILE A 110 -4.56 12.10 5.36
N PRO A 111 -5.22 13.24 5.12
CA PRO A 111 -6.61 13.21 4.68
C PRO A 111 -6.75 12.58 3.29
N ARG A 112 -7.90 11.99 3.02
CA ARG A 112 -8.19 11.28 1.78
C ARG A 112 -7.97 12.14 0.54
N GLU A 113 -8.38 13.41 0.58
CA GLU A 113 -8.24 14.35 -0.53
C GLU A 113 -6.78 14.64 -0.89
N LYS A 114 -5.84 14.36 0.00
CA LYS A 114 -4.41 14.48 -0.26
C LYS A 114 -3.77 13.19 -0.76
N ASN A 115 -4.55 12.12 -0.87
CA ASN A 115 -4.09 10.80 -1.32
C ASN A 115 -4.76 10.37 -2.64
N ALA A 116 -5.25 11.32 -3.42
CA ALA A 116 -6.09 11.07 -4.59
C ALA A 116 -5.42 10.20 -5.67
N GLU A 117 -4.12 10.39 -5.92
CA GLU A 117 -3.41 9.63 -6.95
C GLU A 117 -3.26 8.15 -6.59
N ALA A 118 -2.83 7.86 -5.37
CA ALA A 118 -2.71 6.47 -4.90
C ALA A 118 -4.09 5.81 -4.84
N ASP A 119 -5.13 6.53 -4.41
CA ASP A 119 -6.51 6.05 -4.39
C ASP A 119 -6.98 5.67 -5.79
N ARG A 120 -6.76 6.54 -6.77
CA ARG A 120 -7.14 6.29 -8.16
C ARG A 120 -6.44 5.04 -8.70
N LEU A 121 -5.14 4.92 -8.51
CA LEU A 121 -4.35 3.77 -8.97
C LEU A 121 -4.83 2.46 -8.36
N SER A 122 -5.12 2.46 -7.05
CA SER A 122 -5.58 1.25 -6.36
C SER A 122 -6.93 0.77 -6.89
N LYS A 123 -7.86 1.69 -7.09
CA LYS A 123 -9.20 1.37 -7.62
C LYS A 123 -9.15 0.89 -9.06
N GLU A 124 -8.35 1.53 -9.89
CA GLU A 124 -8.15 1.11 -11.28
C GLU A 124 -7.54 -0.29 -11.35
N ALA A 125 -6.53 -0.57 -10.54
CA ALA A 125 -5.89 -1.89 -10.49
C ALA A 125 -6.89 -2.98 -10.09
N ALA A 126 -7.71 -2.74 -9.07
CA ALA A 126 -8.74 -3.69 -8.63
C ALA A 126 -9.78 -3.94 -9.73
N ALA A 127 -10.24 -2.88 -10.40
CA ALA A 127 -11.24 -2.97 -11.46
C ALA A 127 -10.72 -3.69 -12.70
N LEU A 128 -9.50 -3.38 -13.14
CA LEU A 128 -8.87 -4.03 -14.30
C LEU A 128 -8.59 -5.50 -14.04
N GLY A 129 -8.10 -5.83 -12.84
CA GLY A 129 -7.83 -7.21 -12.45
C GLY A 129 -9.09 -8.05 -12.43
N ARG A 130 -10.20 -7.51 -11.89
CA ARG A 130 -11.49 -8.17 -11.90
C ARG A 130 -11.98 -8.45 -13.31
N LYS A 131 -11.85 -7.49 -14.24
CA LYS A 131 -12.23 -7.67 -15.65
C LYS A 131 -11.41 -8.74 -16.34
N ARG A 132 -10.10 -8.78 -16.11
CA ARG A 132 -9.21 -9.80 -16.68
C ARG A 132 -9.57 -11.20 -16.19
N MET A 133 -9.85 -11.35 -14.89
CA MET A 133 -10.27 -12.62 -14.31
C MET A 133 -11.61 -13.09 -14.89
N ALA A 134 -12.58 -12.20 -15.06
CA ALA A 134 -13.86 -12.52 -15.65
C ALA A 134 -13.70 -13.01 -17.10
N LYS A 135 -12.80 -12.42 -17.89
CA LYS A 135 -12.50 -12.87 -19.25
C LYS A 135 -11.87 -14.26 -19.27
N GLN A 136 -10.94 -14.54 -18.37
CA GLN A 136 -10.29 -15.85 -18.27
C GLN A 136 -11.29 -16.95 -17.91
N GLN A 137 -12.26 -16.66 -17.05
CA GLN A 137 -13.28 -17.62 -16.65
C GLN A 137 -14.26 -17.98 -17.77
N LYS A 138 -14.39 -17.13 -18.77
CA LYS A 138 -15.28 -17.37 -19.93
C LYS A 138 -14.61 -18.23 -21.01
N LEU A 139 -13.36 -18.45 -20.93
CA LEU A 139 -12.62 -19.30 -21.86
C LEU A 139 -12.61 -20.74 -21.38
#